data_df08439d4dc5b97e0d5e0ce840241e9e
#
_entry.id   df08439d4dc5b97e0d5e0ce840241e9e
#
_cell.length_a   1.000
_cell.length_b   1.000
_cell.length_c   1.000
_cell.angle_alpha   90.00
_cell.angle_beta   90.00
_cell.angle_gamma   90.00
#
_symmetry.space_group_name_H-M   'P 1'
#
loop_
_entity.id
_entity.type
_entity.pdbx_description
1 polymer ?
#
loop_
_entity_poly.entity_id
_entity_poly.type
_entity_poly.pdbx_seq_one_letter_code
_entity_poly.pdbx_strand_id
1 'polypeptide(L)'
;GSRIIVEIIHEGGKIPKDIMDVLSFKNIDNLVFIIRSSISKISKTASWIKQMDQSAVIIECNKLKSFQEKAWLKDQLSFISEGHMKEYTERILDLFPGNLVAQQNEINLLKLSYEKDSKISITSFEDQGEFSPYELEDKIIELKKNHALRIIKSIHKNDDHYAQLLVWIIGKVINVSVIALQNPNREKGLSNAGIWQSKISSYKHFVKNISLKKIMPLQKKVYELDLASKGLGGIKKEQFWQELDNIVIALTTP
;
A
#
# COMPACT_ATOMS: atom_id res chain seq x y z
N GLY A 1 -30.07 -33.52 -6.31
CA GLY A 1 -29.88 -32.58 -7.42
C GLY A 1 -28.63 -31.73 -7.21
N SER A 2 -27.93 -31.39 -8.27
CA SER A 2 -26.76 -30.51 -8.21
C SER A 2 -27.16 -29.08 -7.83
N ARG A 3 -26.42 -28.44 -6.91
CA ARG A 3 -26.59 -27.01 -6.62
C ARG A 3 -26.02 -26.19 -7.77
N ILE A 4 -26.76 -25.16 -8.19
CA ILE A 4 -26.34 -24.22 -9.22
C ILE A 4 -25.98 -22.91 -8.52
N ILE A 5 -24.80 -22.37 -8.80
CA ILE A 5 -24.36 -21.07 -8.31
C ILE A 5 -24.42 -20.08 -9.46
N VAL A 6 -25.15 -18.98 -9.27
CA VAL A 6 -25.23 -17.87 -10.22
C VAL A 6 -24.50 -16.69 -9.62
N GLU A 7 -23.41 -16.28 -10.26
CA GLU A 7 -22.63 -15.12 -9.85
C GLU A 7 -23.04 -13.90 -10.68
N ILE A 8 -23.38 -12.80 -10.02
CA ILE A 8 -23.75 -11.52 -10.63
C ILE A 8 -22.70 -10.50 -10.22
N ILE A 9 -21.99 -9.93 -11.19
CA ILE A 9 -21.01 -8.86 -10.98
C ILE A 9 -21.70 -7.54 -11.28
N HIS A 10 -21.77 -6.66 -10.27
CA HIS A 10 -22.37 -5.34 -10.38
C HIS A 10 -21.34 -4.25 -10.07
N GLU A 11 -21.03 -3.42 -11.06
CA GLU A 11 -19.92 -2.46 -11.00
C GLU A 11 -20.28 -1.11 -10.36
N GLY A 12 -21.49 -0.89 -9.90
CA GLY A 12 -21.83 0.31 -9.14
C GLY A 12 -23.30 0.70 -9.14
N GLY A 13 -23.66 1.61 -8.25
CA GLY A 13 -25.00 2.15 -8.11
C GLY A 13 -26.00 1.23 -7.40
N LYS A 14 -27.28 1.37 -7.72
CA LYS A 14 -28.35 0.49 -7.22
C LYS A 14 -28.39 -0.77 -8.08
N ILE A 15 -28.66 -1.90 -7.45
CA ILE A 15 -28.95 -3.13 -8.20
C ILE A 15 -30.17 -2.87 -9.09
N PRO A 16 -30.13 -3.19 -10.40
CA PRO A 16 -31.26 -3.04 -11.29
C PRO A 16 -32.52 -3.72 -10.75
N LYS A 17 -33.67 -3.09 -10.98
CA LYS A 17 -34.93 -3.58 -10.43
C LYS A 17 -35.25 -5.01 -10.91
N ASP A 18 -34.96 -5.30 -12.17
CA ASP A 18 -35.19 -6.62 -12.78
C ASP A 18 -34.39 -7.72 -12.05
N ILE A 19 -33.17 -7.43 -11.65
CA ILE A 19 -32.35 -8.35 -10.84
C ILE A 19 -32.96 -8.50 -9.44
N MET A 20 -33.41 -7.40 -8.83
CA MET A 20 -34.07 -7.44 -7.52
C MET A 20 -35.37 -8.25 -7.56
N ASP A 21 -36.13 -8.13 -8.64
CA ASP A 21 -37.36 -8.89 -8.82
C ASP A 21 -37.06 -10.40 -8.93
N VAL A 22 -36.03 -10.79 -9.68
CA VAL A 22 -35.55 -12.20 -9.76
C VAL A 22 -35.11 -12.72 -8.39
N LEU A 23 -34.36 -11.91 -7.61
CA LEU A 23 -33.87 -12.28 -6.29
C LEU A 23 -34.99 -12.36 -5.24
N SER A 24 -36.12 -11.69 -5.47
CA SER A 24 -37.28 -11.75 -4.58
C SER A 24 -38.13 -13.01 -4.76
N PHE A 25 -37.89 -13.79 -5.82
CA PHE A 25 -38.47 -15.13 -5.95
C PHE A 25 -37.91 -16.05 -4.87
N LYS A 26 -38.67 -16.23 -3.82
CA LYS A 26 -38.33 -17.05 -2.66
C LYS A 26 -38.07 -18.49 -3.10
N ASN A 27 -36.89 -18.99 -2.75
CA ASN A 27 -36.53 -20.41 -2.76
C ASN A 27 -36.71 -21.12 -4.10
N ILE A 28 -35.81 -20.85 -5.04
CA ILE A 28 -35.56 -21.81 -6.11
C ILE A 28 -34.66 -22.89 -5.49
N ASP A 29 -35.21 -24.08 -5.27
CA ASP A 29 -34.46 -25.20 -4.75
C ASP A 29 -33.19 -25.43 -5.57
N ASN A 30 -32.07 -25.60 -4.87
CA ASN A 30 -30.73 -25.81 -5.45
C ASN A 30 -30.07 -24.61 -6.16
N LEU A 31 -30.61 -23.38 -6.07
CA LEU A 31 -30.00 -22.19 -6.67
C LEU A 31 -29.42 -21.27 -5.58
N VAL A 32 -28.16 -20.88 -5.73
CA VAL A 32 -27.47 -19.91 -4.85
C VAL A 32 -27.04 -18.72 -5.71
N PHE A 33 -27.46 -17.52 -5.31
CA PHE A 33 -27.02 -16.28 -5.93
C PHE A 33 -25.88 -15.67 -5.14
N ILE A 34 -24.78 -15.32 -5.81
CA ILE A 34 -23.67 -14.55 -5.26
C ILE A 34 -23.60 -13.22 -6.02
N ILE A 35 -23.89 -12.11 -5.33
CA ILE A 35 -23.84 -10.79 -5.92
C ILE A 35 -22.56 -10.10 -5.41
N ARG A 36 -21.64 -9.82 -6.32
CA ARG A 36 -20.46 -9.00 -6.03
C ARG A 36 -20.69 -7.58 -6.49
N SER A 37 -20.55 -6.62 -5.59
CA SER A 37 -20.71 -5.21 -5.90
C SER A 37 -19.51 -4.40 -5.44
N SER A 38 -19.03 -3.48 -6.29
CA SER A 38 -17.95 -2.54 -6.00
C SER A 38 -18.42 -1.27 -5.29
N ILE A 39 -19.66 -1.24 -4.76
CA ILE A 39 -20.20 -0.08 -4.05
C ILE A 39 -19.37 0.19 -2.79
N SER A 40 -18.63 1.30 -2.77
CA SER A 40 -17.72 1.66 -1.68
C SER A 40 -18.41 2.04 -0.37
N LYS A 41 -19.69 2.44 -0.42
CA LYS A 41 -20.51 2.76 0.76
C LYS A 41 -21.94 2.32 0.53
N ILE A 42 -22.36 1.30 1.24
CA ILE A 42 -23.75 0.85 1.25
C ILE A 42 -24.45 1.54 2.41
N SER A 43 -25.49 2.31 2.12
CA SER A 43 -26.37 2.83 3.17
C SER A 43 -27.24 1.70 3.70
N LYS A 44 -27.02 1.30 4.95
CA LYS A 44 -27.85 0.27 5.63
C LYS A 44 -29.34 0.67 5.73
N THR A 45 -29.64 1.95 5.49
CA THR A 45 -31.01 2.49 5.48
C THR A 45 -31.67 2.44 4.10
N ALA A 46 -30.94 2.13 3.05
CA ALA A 46 -31.49 2.01 1.71
C ALA A 46 -32.56 0.91 1.63
N SER A 47 -33.70 1.18 1.00
CA SER A 47 -34.83 0.25 0.94
C SER A 47 -34.47 -1.10 0.35
N TRP A 48 -33.65 -1.12 -0.70
CA TRP A 48 -33.20 -2.34 -1.35
C TRP A 48 -32.27 -3.18 -0.46
N ILE A 49 -31.44 -2.55 0.39
CA ILE A 49 -30.61 -3.25 1.38
C ILE A 49 -31.49 -3.90 2.44
N LYS A 50 -32.47 -3.16 2.97
CA LYS A 50 -33.40 -3.70 3.95
C LYS A 50 -34.22 -4.87 3.39
N GLN A 51 -34.57 -4.81 2.12
CA GLN A 51 -35.29 -5.89 1.45
C GLN A 51 -34.41 -7.13 1.29
N MET A 52 -33.13 -6.96 0.92
CA MET A 52 -32.18 -8.06 0.80
C MET A 52 -31.78 -8.66 2.15
N ASP A 53 -31.64 -7.84 3.18
CA ASP A 53 -31.24 -8.27 4.54
C ASP A 53 -32.24 -9.25 5.18
N GLN A 54 -33.47 -9.27 4.68
CA GLN A 54 -34.50 -10.23 5.12
C GLN A 54 -34.35 -11.63 4.50
N SER A 55 -33.64 -11.76 3.36
CA SER A 55 -33.57 -12.99 2.57
C SER A 55 -32.15 -13.41 2.17
N ALA A 56 -31.14 -12.61 2.45
CA ALA A 56 -29.76 -12.85 2.04
C ALA A 56 -28.75 -12.48 3.13
N VAL A 57 -27.56 -13.02 3.04
CA VAL A 57 -26.42 -12.62 3.89
C VAL A 57 -25.66 -11.51 3.17
N ILE A 58 -25.52 -10.35 3.81
CA ILE A 58 -24.74 -9.22 3.29
C ILE A 58 -23.37 -9.21 3.93
N ILE A 59 -22.32 -9.32 3.10
CA ILE A 59 -20.94 -9.33 3.56
C ILE A 59 -20.26 -8.04 3.06
N GLU A 60 -19.79 -7.22 3.99
CA GLU A 60 -19.00 -6.02 3.66
C GLU A 60 -17.51 -6.38 3.57
N CYS A 61 -16.94 -6.30 2.37
CA CYS A 61 -15.52 -6.56 2.11
C CYS A 61 -14.75 -5.23 1.99
N ASN A 62 -14.57 -4.54 3.10
CA ASN A 62 -13.84 -3.29 3.14
C ASN A 62 -12.34 -3.51 3.23
N LYS A 63 -11.55 -2.60 2.61
CA LYS A 63 -10.10 -2.60 2.78
C LYS A 63 -9.75 -2.43 4.26
N LEU A 64 -8.91 -3.31 4.79
CA LEU A 64 -8.48 -3.24 6.18
C LEU A 64 -7.63 -1.99 6.42
N LYS A 65 -7.80 -1.38 7.59
CA LYS A 65 -6.88 -0.35 8.10
C LYS A 65 -5.62 -1.05 8.65
N SER A 66 -4.50 -0.35 8.69
CA SER A 66 -3.20 -0.94 9.11
C SER A 66 -3.27 -1.68 10.46
N PHE A 67 -4.03 -1.18 11.44
CA PHE A 67 -4.17 -1.86 12.73
C PHE A 67 -5.03 -3.14 12.63
N GLN A 68 -6.03 -3.16 11.75
CA GLN A 68 -6.88 -4.33 11.49
C GLN A 68 -6.10 -5.39 10.71
N GLU A 69 -5.30 -4.98 9.73
CA GLU A 69 -4.38 -5.84 8.99
C GLU A 69 -3.38 -6.51 9.92
N LYS A 70 -2.79 -5.75 10.83
CA LYS A 70 -1.86 -6.29 11.84
C LYS A 70 -2.55 -7.27 12.80
N ALA A 71 -3.77 -6.99 13.21
CA ALA A 71 -4.55 -7.88 14.08
C ALA A 71 -4.91 -9.19 13.34
N TRP A 72 -5.36 -9.08 12.09
CA TRP A 72 -5.68 -10.22 11.24
C TRP A 72 -4.44 -11.11 11.00
N LEU A 73 -3.28 -10.52 10.69
CA LEU A 73 -2.04 -11.28 10.53
C LEU A 73 -1.65 -12.05 11.79
N LYS A 74 -1.75 -11.44 12.97
CA LYS A 74 -1.47 -12.11 14.22
C LYS A 74 -2.38 -13.31 14.45
N ASP A 75 -3.67 -13.16 14.14
CA ASP A 75 -4.65 -14.25 14.23
C ASP A 75 -4.28 -15.39 13.27
N GLN A 76 -3.98 -15.07 12.01
CA GLN A 76 -3.58 -16.05 11.00
C GLN A 76 -2.26 -16.75 11.32
N LEU A 77 -1.35 -16.11 12.04
CA LEU A 77 -0.04 -16.62 12.45
C LEU A 77 -0.07 -17.30 13.83
N SER A 78 -1.25 -17.56 14.40
CA SER A 78 -1.41 -18.16 15.74
C SER A 78 -0.76 -19.55 15.89
N PHE A 79 -0.40 -20.22 14.79
CA PHE A 79 0.34 -21.49 14.77
C PHE A 79 1.85 -21.30 15.04
N ILE A 80 2.38 -20.07 14.99
CA ILE A 80 3.78 -19.75 15.27
C ILE A 80 3.92 -19.40 16.76
N SER A 81 5.05 -19.78 17.37
CA SER A 81 5.33 -19.41 18.76
C SER A 81 5.34 -17.90 18.99
N GLU A 82 4.87 -17.42 20.15
CA GLU A 82 4.76 -15.98 20.47
C GLU A 82 6.08 -15.22 20.26
N GLY A 83 7.23 -15.85 20.54
CA GLY A 83 8.55 -15.23 20.38
C GLY A 83 8.86 -14.83 18.93
N HIS A 84 8.36 -15.57 17.96
CA HIS A 84 8.58 -15.32 16.54
C HIS A 84 7.39 -14.63 15.84
N MET A 85 6.19 -14.72 16.39
CA MET A 85 4.97 -14.17 15.80
C MET A 85 5.10 -12.67 15.46
N LYS A 86 5.71 -11.88 16.34
CA LYS A 86 5.91 -10.44 16.12
C LYS A 86 6.79 -10.19 14.91
N GLU A 87 7.91 -10.91 14.80
CA GLU A 87 8.87 -10.77 13.72
C GLU A 87 8.25 -11.16 12.37
N TYR A 88 7.54 -12.30 12.30
CA TYR A 88 6.83 -12.72 11.09
C TYR A 88 5.72 -11.75 10.70
N THR A 89 4.95 -11.24 11.67
CA THR A 89 3.90 -10.24 11.40
C THR A 89 4.50 -8.98 10.79
N GLU A 90 5.56 -8.44 11.37
CA GLU A 90 6.23 -7.24 10.87
C GLU A 90 6.82 -7.48 9.48
N ARG A 91 7.44 -8.63 9.26
CA ARG A 91 8.02 -8.98 7.97
C ARG A 91 6.98 -9.13 6.86
N ILE A 92 5.86 -9.82 7.10
CA ILE A 92 4.78 -9.97 6.11
C ILE A 92 4.15 -8.61 5.79
N LEU A 93 3.92 -7.75 6.79
CA LEU A 93 3.46 -6.38 6.57
C LEU A 93 4.45 -5.56 5.74
N ASP A 94 5.73 -5.79 5.96
CA ASP A 94 6.80 -5.14 5.26
C ASP A 94 6.93 -5.60 3.80
N LEU A 95 6.71 -6.87 3.53
CA LEU A 95 6.79 -7.45 2.19
C LEU A 95 5.56 -7.17 1.34
N PHE A 96 4.38 -7.22 1.95
CA PHE A 96 3.09 -7.18 1.24
C PHE A 96 2.11 -6.16 1.85
N PRO A 97 2.46 -4.87 2.00
CA PRO A 97 1.61 -3.89 2.68
C PRO A 97 0.26 -3.74 1.97
N GLY A 98 -0.83 -4.02 2.68
CA GLY A 98 -2.21 -3.90 2.16
C GLY A 98 -2.63 -4.96 1.14
N ASN A 99 -1.75 -5.90 0.79
CA ASN A 99 -2.05 -7.00 -0.14
C ASN A 99 -2.37 -8.28 0.62
N LEU A 100 -3.64 -8.40 1.08
CA LEU A 100 -4.08 -9.55 1.88
C LEU A 100 -3.96 -10.89 1.14
N VAL A 101 -4.05 -10.89 -0.20
CA VAL A 101 -3.91 -12.13 -1.00
C VAL A 101 -2.47 -12.63 -0.94
N ALA A 102 -1.49 -11.74 -1.16
CA ALA A 102 -0.08 -12.09 -1.06
C ALA A 102 0.29 -12.48 0.38
N GLN A 103 -0.22 -11.76 1.38
CA GLN A 103 -0.04 -12.11 2.79
C GLN A 103 -0.60 -13.49 3.11
N GLN A 104 -1.80 -13.82 2.63
CA GLN A 104 -2.42 -15.13 2.84
C GLN A 104 -1.63 -16.26 2.16
N ASN A 105 -1.12 -16.02 0.94
CA ASN A 105 -0.28 -16.99 0.25
C ASN A 105 1.00 -17.26 1.05
N GLU A 106 1.62 -16.22 1.59
CA GLU A 106 2.81 -16.35 2.42
C GLU A 106 2.53 -17.12 3.72
N ILE A 107 1.41 -16.83 4.38
CA ILE A 107 0.96 -17.58 5.56
C ILE A 107 0.76 -19.06 5.23
N ASN A 108 0.18 -19.37 4.08
CA ASN A 108 -0.03 -20.76 3.65
C ASN A 108 1.31 -21.48 3.40
N LEU A 109 2.29 -20.81 2.78
CA LEU A 109 3.64 -21.35 2.61
C LEU A 109 4.34 -21.59 3.96
N LEU A 110 4.19 -20.63 4.91
CA LEU A 110 4.69 -20.77 6.26
C LEU A 110 4.05 -21.96 6.99
N LYS A 111 2.74 -22.17 6.88
CA LYS A 111 2.06 -23.33 7.47
C LYS A 111 2.63 -24.64 6.95
N LEU A 112 2.80 -24.76 5.63
CA LEU A 112 3.37 -25.96 5.02
C LEU A 112 4.82 -26.23 5.46
N SER A 113 5.60 -25.18 5.65
CA SER A 113 6.99 -25.30 6.09
C SER A 113 7.09 -25.59 7.59
N TYR A 114 6.21 -25.01 8.40
CA TYR A 114 6.18 -25.19 9.85
C TYR A 114 5.78 -26.62 10.27
N GLU A 115 4.95 -27.28 9.47
CA GLU A 115 4.60 -28.69 9.67
C GLU A 115 5.75 -29.66 9.36
N LYS A 116 6.71 -29.25 8.50
CA LYS A 116 7.83 -30.10 8.08
C LYS A 116 9.08 -29.96 8.93
N ASP A 117 9.37 -28.78 9.43
CA ASP A 117 10.60 -28.47 10.18
C ASP A 117 10.35 -27.42 11.27
N SER A 118 10.64 -27.75 12.52
CA SER A 118 10.51 -26.84 13.66
C SER A 118 11.52 -25.67 13.68
N LYS A 119 12.34 -25.53 12.63
CA LYS A 119 13.32 -24.44 12.47
C LYS A 119 13.22 -23.82 11.08
N ILE A 120 12.31 -22.88 10.91
CA ILE A 120 12.23 -22.11 9.68
C ILE A 120 13.21 -20.94 9.75
N SER A 121 14.11 -20.86 8.77
CA SER A 121 14.95 -19.68 8.59
C SER A 121 14.15 -18.57 7.89
N ILE A 122 14.10 -17.37 8.50
CA ILE A 122 13.41 -16.17 7.98
C ILE A 122 14.00 -15.66 6.65
N THR A 123 15.11 -16.24 6.19
CA THR A 123 15.88 -15.72 5.05
C THR A 123 15.36 -16.15 3.67
N SER A 124 14.34 -17.01 3.58
CA SER A 124 13.89 -17.62 2.32
C SER A 124 12.79 -16.88 1.56
N PHE A 125 12.37 -15.70 2.01
CA PHE A 125 11.31 -14.95 1.36
C PHE A 125 11.85 -14.07 0.23
N GLU A 126 11.48 -14.37 -1.00
CA GLU A 126 11.68 -13.44 -2.11
C GLU A 126 10.62 -12.34 -2.07
N ASP A 127 11.07 -11.11 -2.34
CA ASP A 127 10.21 -9.93 -2.40
C ASP A 127 9.40 -9.97 -3.71
N GLN A 128 8.14 -10.40 -3.63
CA GLN A 128 7.20 -10.43 -4.76
C GLN A 128 6.13 -9.31 -4.67
N GLY A 129 6.32 -8.34 -3.77
CA GLY A 129 5.38 -7.24 -3.61
C GLY A 129 5.38 -6.30 -4.83
N GLU A 130 4.22 -6.11 -5.45
CA GLU A 130 4.00 -4.99 -6.35
C GLU A 130 3.79 -3.73 -5.51
N PHE A 131 4.77 -2.83 -5.54
CA PHE A 131 4.69 -1.56 -4.84
C PHE A 131 4.15 -0.46 -5.75
N SER A 132 3.22 0.32 -5.22
CA SER A 132 2.80 1.54 -5.89
C SER A 132 3.90 2.61 -5.77
N PRO A 133 4.33 3.26 -6.88
CA PRO A 133 5.30 4.35 -6.81
C PRO A 133 4.85 5.49 -5.89
N TYR A 134 3.53 5.70 -5.73
CA TYR A 134 2.97 6.75 -4.86
C TYR A 134 3.22 6.51 -3.37
N GLU A 135 3.51 5.28 -2.95
CA GLU A 135 3.85 4.97 -1.56
C GLU A 135 5.25 5.45 -1.17
N LEU A 136 6.12 5.74 -2.15
CA LEU A 136 7.49 6.18 -1.90
C LEU A 136 7.53 7.46 -1.05
N GLU A 137 6.64 8.44 -1.31
CA GLU A 137 6.53 9.66 -0.50
C GLU A 137 6.33 9.33 0.99
N ASP A 138 5.35 8.47 1.28
CA ASP A 138 4.99 8.13 2.66
C ASP A 138 6.14 7.39 3.36
N LYS A 139 6.82 6.47 2.67
CA LYS A 139 7.95 5.73 3.27
C LYS A 139 9.18 6.62 3.52
N ILE A 140 9.41 7.63 2.69
CA ILE A 140 10.49 8.61 2.92
C ILE A 140 10.16 9.47 4.15
N ILE A 141 8.96 10.07 4.22
CA ILE A 141 8.60 10.98 5.33
C ILE A 141 8.40 10.25 6.66
N GLU A 142 8.13 8.94 6.61
CA GLU A 142 8.10 8.05 7.77
C GLU A 142 9.50 7.54 8.17
N LEU A 143 10.56 7.92 7.47
CA LEU A 143 11.95 7.46 7.66
C LEU A 143 12.11 5.93 7.53
N LYS A 144 11.26 5.27 6.75
CA LYS A 144 11.29 3.83 6.50
C LYS A 144 12.23 3.48 5.35
N LYS A 145 13.53 3.62 5.58
CA LYS A 145 14.59 3.42 4.58
C LYS A 145 14.43 2.13 3.77
N ASN A 146 14.34 1.00 4.45
CA ASN A 146 14.30 -0.31 3.78
C ASN A 146 13.07 -0.45 2.87
N HIS A 147 11.91 0.06 3.28
CA HIS A 147 10.71 0.07 2.45
C HIS A 147 10.85 0.98 1.23
N ALA A 148 11.36 2.19 1.43
CA ALA A 148 11.56 3.12 0.33
C ALA A 148 12.51 2.54 -0.75
N LEU A 149 13.61 1.90 -0.34
CA LEU A 149 14.54 1.23 -1.24
C LEU A 149 13.91 0.03 -1.95
N ARG A 150 13.03 -0.71 -1.28
CA ARG A 150 12.30 -1.83 -1.91
C ARG A 150 11.35 -1.35 -3.00
N ILE A 151 10.65 -0.23 -2.77
CA ILE A 151 9.79 0.37 -3.79
C ILE A 151 10.61 0.69 -5.04
N ILE A 152 11.75 1.37 -4.88
CA ILE A 152 12.64 1.70 -6.01
C ILE A 152 13.11 0.43 -6.73
N LYS A 153 13.57 -0.58 -5.98
CA LYS A 153 14.08 -1.83 -6.55
C LYS A 153 13.00 -2.62 -7.29
N SER A 154 11.78 -2.69 -6.73
CA SER A 154 10.64 -3.34 -7.37
C SER A 154 10.26 -2.66 -8.68
N ILE A 155 10.19 -1.33 -8.69
CA ILE A 155 9.88 -0.53 -9.88
C ILE A 155 10.99 -0.66 -10.92
N HIS A 156 12.25 -0.61 -10.51
CA HIS A 156 13.38 -0.81 -11.43
C HIS A 156 13.32 -2.18 -12.14
N LYS A 157 12.94 -3.22 -11.41
CA LYS A 157 12.87 -4.59 -11.95
C LYS A 157 11.69 -4.81 -12.89
N ASN A 158 10.53 -4.25 -12.55
CA ASN A 158 9.25 -4.61 -13.16
C ASN A 158 8.68 -3.53 -14.09
N ASP A 159 8.93 -2.24 -13.79
CA ASP A 159 8.23 -1.11 -14.39
C ASP A 159 9.10 0.15 -14.48
N ASP A 160 10.26 0.07 -15.14
CA ASP A 160 11.23 1.18 -15.18
C ASP A 160 10.69 2.47 -15.84
N HIS A 161 9.56 2.41 -16.54
CA HIS A 161 8.86 3.59 -17.07
C HIS A 161 8.35 4.55 -15.99
N TYR A 162 8.21 4.11 -14.73
CA TYR A 162 7.91 4.99 -13.60
C TYR A 162 9.11 5.76 -13.05
N ALA A 163 10.30 5.63 -13.65
CA ALA A 163 11.50 6.33 -13.20
C ALA A 163 11.29 7.84 -13.04
N GLN A 164 10.64 8.50 -14.01
CA GLN A 164 10.33 9.94 -13.93
C GLN A 164 9.40 10.28 -12.77
N LEU A 165 8.42 9.43 -12.47
CA LEU A 165 7.50 9.62 -11.36
C LEU A 165 8.22 9.52 -10.02
N LEU A 166 9.15 8.56 -9.86
CA LEU A 166 9.96 8.44 -8.64
C LEU A 166 10.82 9.69 -8.40
N VAL A 167 11.47 10.20 -9.45
CA VAL A 167 12.25 11.45 -9.36
C VAL A 167 11.36 12.61 -8.95
N TRP A 168 10.18 12.73 -9.55
CA TRP A 168 9.21 13.78 -9.19
C TRP A 168 8.76 13.69 -7.73
N ILE A 169 8.44 12.48 -7.24
CA ILE A 169 8.04 12.24 -5.84
C ILE A 169 9.16 12.66 -4.88
N ILE A 170 10.39 12.23 -5.14
CA ILE A 170 11.55 12.58 -4.33
C ILE A 170 11.80 14.10 -4.37
N GLY A 171 11.71 14.70 -5.54
CA GLY A 171 11.84 16.16 -5.74
C GLY A 171 10.78 16.94 -4.95
N LYS A 172 9.54 16.46 -4.95
CA LYS A 172 8.44 17.01 -4.14
C LYS A 172 8.78 16.99 -2.65
N VAL A 173 9.22 15.84 -2.10
CA VAL A 173 9.59 15.71 -0.69
C VAL A 173 10.70 16.69 -0.32
N ILE A 174 11.74 16.79 -1.15
CA ILE A 174 12.86 17.71 -0.94
C ILE A 174 12.39 19.17 -0.94
N ASN A 175 11.65 19.59 -1.98
CA ASN A 175 11.19 20.98 -2.13
C ASN A 175 10.28 21.41 -0.99
N VAL A 176 9.30 20.56 -0.63
CA VAL A 176 8.40 20.78 0.51
C VAL A 176 9.19 20.96 1.81
N SER A 177 10.19 20.11 2.02
CA SER A 177 11.02 20.14 3.22
C SER A 177 11.89 21.39 3.29
N VAL A 178 12.45 21.85 2.16
CA VAL A 178 13.19 23.12 2.10
C VAL A 178 12.29 24.30 2.45
N ILE A 179 11.10 24.37 1.87
CA ILE A 179 10.12 25.43 2.17
C ILE A 179 9.77 25.44 3.67
N ALA A 180 9.54 24.26 4.25
CA ALA A 180 9.22 24.14 5.66
C ALA A 180 10.40 24.53 6.56
N LEU A 181 11.64 24.12 6.22
CA LEU A 181 12.84 24.44 7.00
C LEU A 181 13.24 25.91 6.94
N GLN A 182 12.94 26.59 5.84
CA GLN A 182 13.18 28.03 5.69
C GLN A 182 12.11 28.89 6.35
N ASN A 183 10.95 28.32 6.69
CA ASN A 183 9.86 29.05 7.32
C ASN A 183 10.01 29.07 8.85
N PRO A 184 9.92 30.22 9.53
CA PRO A 184 9.92 30.30 10.99
C PRO A 184 8.86 29.41 11.65
N ASN A 185 7.69 29.31 11.00
CA ASN A 185 6.65 28.35 11.39
C ASN A 185 6.62 27.20 10.36
N ARG A 186 7.25 26.08 10.70
CA ARG A 186 7.37 24.90 9.82
C ARG A 186 6.02 24.36 9.34
N GLU A 187 5.00 24.36 10.21
CA GLU A 187 3.67 23.89 9.87
C GLU A 187 2.99 24.78 8.83
N LYS A 188 3.11 26.10 9.00
CA LYS A 188 2.64 27.07 8.00
C LYS A 188 3.41 26.92 6.68
N GLY A 189 4.70 26.64 6.75
CA GLY A 189 5.52 26.33 5.58
C GLY A 189 5.01 25.10 4.83
N LEU A 190 4.67 24.01 5.52
CA LEU A 190 4.10 22.79 4.94
C LEU A 190 2.72 23.05 4.31
N SER A 191 1.86 23.79 4.99
CA SER A 191 0.54 24.15 4.45
C SER A 191 0.66 25.02 3.20
N ASN A 192 1.57 26.00 3.19
CA ASN A 192 1.84 26.85 2.03
C ASN A 192 2.44 26.05 0.85
N ALA A 193 3.16 24.98 1.12
CA ALA A 193 3.67 24.05 0.11
C ALA A 193 2.59 23.11 -0.44
N GLY A 194 1.33 23.25 -0.04
CA GLY A 194 0.20 22.48 -0.55
C GLY A 194 0.11 21.06 0.03
N ILE A 195 0.70 20.82 1.20
CA ILE A 195 0.60 19.51 1.86
C ILE A 195 -0.75 19.34 2.52
N TRP A 196 -1.38 18.22 2.24
CA TRP A 196 -2.69 17.86 2.80
C TRP A 196 -2.60 17.69 4.31
N GLN A 197 -3.65 18.13 5.02
CA GLN A 197 -3.72 18.10 6.48
C GLN A 197 -3.37 16.71 7.08
N SER A 198 -3.78 15.65 6.42
CA SER A 198 -3.50 14.26 6.84
C SER A 198 -2.01 13.89 6.82
N LYS A 199 -1.18 14.56 6.00
CA LYS A 199 0.26 14.31 5.88
C LYS A 199 1.13 15.28 6.67
N ILE A 200 0.57 16.37 7.20
CA ILE A 200 1.33 17.39 7.92
C ILE A 200 2.09 16.81 9.11
N SER A 201 1.48 15.91 9.87
CA SER A 201 2.13 15.27 11.03
C SER A 201 3.39 14.48 10.63
N SER A 202 3.31 13.68 9.58
CA SER A 202 4.43 12.89 9.06
C SER A 202 5.55 13.79 8.53
N TYR A 203 5.21 14.82 7.75
CA TYR A 203 6.19 15.82 7.29
C TYR A 203 6.83 16.59 8.43
N LYS A 204 6.09 16.98 9.49
CA LYS A 204 6.65 17.61 10.69
C LYS A 204 7.68 16.71 11.36
N HIS A 205 7.38 15.42 11.47
CA HIS A 205 8.34 14.45 12.00
C HIS A 205 9.58 14.36 11.11
N PHE A 206 9.42 14.22 9.81
CA PHE A 206 10.50 14.17 8.84
C PHE A 206 11.41 15.40 8.90
N VAL A 207 10.81 16.61 8.84
CA VAL A 207 11.55 17.90 8.86
C VAL A 207 12.29 18.15 10.18
N LYS A 208 11.91 17.50 11.31
CA LYS A 208 12.67 17.52 12.54
C LYS A 208 13.99 16.75 12.45
N ASN A 209 14.03 15.71 11.62
CA ASN A 209 15.16 14.79 11.49
C ASN A 209 16.09 15.11 10.32
N ILE A 210 15.81 16.16 9.56
CA ILE A 210 16.65 16.59 8.44
C ILE A 210 17.02 18.07 8.56
N SER A 211 18.20 18.46 8.08
CA SER A 211 18.69 19.84 8.09
C SER A 211 18.79 20.43 6.67
N LEU A 212 18.73 21.76 6.56
CA LEU A 212 18.97 22.46 5.28
C LEU A 212 20.33 22.11 4.68
N LYS A 213 21.38 22.01 5.51
CA LYS A 213 22.73 21.63 5.05
C LYS A 213 22.74 20.26 4.38
N LYS A 214 21.91 19.33 4.84
CA LYS A 214 21.80 17.97 4.29
C LYS A 214 20.92 17.91 3.04
N ILE A 215 19.80 18.66 3.03
CA ILE A 215 18.80 18.53 1.96
C ILE A 215 19.12 19.38 0.72
N MET A 216 19.78 20.54 0.87
CA MET A 216 20.10 21.43 -0.24
C MET A 216 20.96 20.78 -1.34
N PRO A 217 22.01 20.00 -1.06
CA PRO A 217 22.77 19.30 -2.10
C PRO A 217 21.93 18.27 -2.87
N LEU A 218 20.91 17.71 -2.24
CA LEU A 218 20.03 16.70 -2.86
C LEU A 218 19.12 17.32 -3.93
N GLN A 219 18.77 18.60 -3.81
CA GLN A 219 18.01 19.31 -4.87
C GLN A 219 18.74 19.26 -6.21
N LYS A 220 20.06 19.55 -6.20
CA LYS A 220 20.86 19.50 -7.43
C LYS A 220 20.90 18.09 -8.02
N LYS A 221 21.11 17.08 -7.18
CA LYS A 221 21.13 15.68 -7.61
C LYS A 221 19.80 15.23 -8.22
N VAL A 222 18.68 15.60 -7.59
CA VAL A 222 17.35 15.29 -8.15
C VAL A 222 17.12 16.00 -9.48
N TYR A 223 17.55 17.24 -9.62
CA TYR A 223 17.47 17.94 -10.90
C TYR A 223 18.29 17.23 -12.01
N GLU A 224 19.49 16.78 -11.70
CA GLU A 224 20.33 16.00 -12.63
C GLU A 224 19.65 14.67 -13.02
N LEU A 225 19.00 13.99 -12.07
CA LEU A 225 18.21 12.80 -12.34
C LEU A 225 16.94 13.09 -13.16
N ASP A 226 16.29 14.22 -12.93
CA ASP A 226 15.13 14.64 -13.74
C ASP A 226 15.52 14.84 -15.20
N LEU A 227 16.64 15.51 -15.47
CA LEU A 227 17.19 15.64 -16.81
C LEU A 227 17.53 14.27 -17.42
N ALA A 228 18.20 13.41 -16.67
CA ALA A 228 18.58 12.07 -17.13
C ALA A 228 17.35 11.21 -17.45
N SER A 229 16.30 11.29 -16.64
CA SER A 229 15.04 10.56 -16.87
C SER A 229 14.33 10.99 -18.17
N LYS A 230 14.60 12.20 -18.64
CA LYS A 230 14.07 12.77 -19.88
C LYS A 230 15.04 12.59 -21.08
N GLY A 231 16.14 11.86 -20.89
CA GLY A 231 17.16 11.67 -21.93
C GLY A 231 18.05 12.90 -22.15
N LEU A 232 18.03 13.89 -21.27
CA LEU A 232 18.75 15.17 -21.37
C LEU A 232 19.99 15.24 -20.48
N GLY A 233 20.58 14.12 -20.07
CA GLY A 233 21.71 14.12 -19.13
C GLY A 233 22.76 13.08 -19.46
N GLY A 234 23.96 13.26 -18.90
CA GLY A 234 25.12 12.35 -19.08
C GLY A 234 25.12 11.15 -18.12
N ILE A 235 24.05 10.90 -17.35
CA ILE A 235 23.98 9.82 -16.36
C ILE A 235 23.58 8.53 -17.07
N LYS A 236 24.37 7.46 -16.90
CA LYS A 236 24.07 6.12 -17.44
C LYS A 236 22.90 5.48 -16.65
N LYS A 237 22.17 4.56 -17.29
CA LYS A 237 20.96 3.92 -16.70
C LYS A 237 21.24 3.26 -15.35
N GLU A 238 22.33 2.53 -15.20
CA GLU A 238 22.71 1.88 -13.94
C GLU A 238 23.04 2.90 -12.84
N GLN A 239 23.74 3.98 -13.22
CA GLN A 239 24.07 5.10 -12.35
C GLN A 239 22.84 5.86 -11.87
N PHE A 240 21.81 5.98 -12.73
CA PHE A 240 20.54 6.64 -12.39
C PHE A 240 19.85 5.98 -11.20
N TRP A 241 19.69 4.65 -11.22
CA TRP A 241 19.04 3.92 -10.15
C TRP A 241 19.86 3.94 -8.86
N GLN A 242 21.18 3.84 -8.96
CA GLN A 242 22.07 3.95 -7.82
C GLN A 242 22.01 5.35 -7.16
N GLU A 243 21.92 6.42 -7.94
CA GLU A 243 21.76 7.77 -7.39
C GLU A 243 20.39 8.00 -6.75
N LEU A 244 19.31 7.39 -7.29
CA LEU A 244 18.01 7.37 -6.64
C LEU A 244 18.09 6.72 -5.24
N ASP A 245 18.70 5.54 -5.15
CA ASP A 245 18.92 4.86 -3.87
C ASP A 245 19.73 5.72 -2.91
N ASN A 246 20.82 6.33 -3.36
CA ASN A 246 21.67 7.20 -2.56
C ASN A 246 20.89 8.40 -1.98
N ILE A 247 20.03 9.03 -2.78
CA ILE A 247 19.19 10.14 -2.32
C ILE A 247 18.19 9.68 -1.28
N VAL A 248 17.52 8.55 -1.48
CA VAL A 248 16.56 8.01 -0.51
C VAL A 248 17.26 7.60 0.78
N ILE A 249 18.44 6.99 0.72
CA ILE A 249 19.26 6.69 1.89
C ILE A 249 19.59 7.99 2.65
N ALA A 250 20.03 9.03 1.93
CA ALA A 250 20.34 10.31 2.54
C ALA A 250 19.12 10.97 3.20
N LEU A 251 17.93 10.86 2.61
CA LEU A 251 16.70 11.41 3.17
C LEU A 251 16.20 10.64 4.39
N THR A 252 16.38 9.33 4.42
CA THR A 252 15.79 8.44 5.45
C THR A 252 16.76 8.06 6.57
N THR A 253 18.01 8.50 6.48
CA THR A 253 18.99 8.39 7.59
C THR A 253 19.05 9.73 8.31
N PRO A 254 18.80 9.83 9.59
CA PRO A 254 18.87 11.08 10.38
C PRO A 254 20.24 11.74 10.38
#